data_2c45bae589711544a4378e0d2f51754f
#
_entry.id   2c45bae589711544a4378e0d2f51754f
#
_cell.length_a   1.000
_cell.length_b   1.000
_cell.length_c   1.000
_cell.angle_alpha   90.00
_cell.angle_beta   90.00
_cell.angle_gamma   90.00
#
_symmetry.space_group_name_H-M   'P 1'
#
loop_
_entity.id
_entity.type
_entity.pdbx_description
1 polymer ?
#
loop_
_entity_poly.entity_id
_entity_poly.type
_entity_poly.pdbx_seq_one_letter_code
_entity_poly.pdbx_strand_id
1 'polypeptide(L)'
;METDVLSVTLTASGFVTDRPVRLRGVWIKGGGAVTTATDFHNVATSGAVAAGNRLIRLLATQDIVNYALIPARGVRFDVKAYVVIGDAASVTIFYEG
;
A
#
# COMPACT_ATOMS: atom_id res chain seq x y z
N MET A 1 2.50 10.48 24.19
CA MET A 1 1.24 10.17 23.52
C MET A 1 1.45 9.06 22.50
N GLU A 2 0.61 8.09 22.54
CA GLU A 2 0.65 7.03 21.55
C GLU A 2 0.02 7.48 20.25
N THR A 3 0.60 7.05 19.15
CA THR A 3 0.02 7.26 17.82
C THR A 3 -0.77 6.02 17.46
N ASP A 4 -2.05 6.19 17.20
CA ASP A 4 -2.89 5.07 16.79
C ASP A 4 -2.53 4.63 15.37
N VAL A 5 -2.48 3.33 15.17
CA VAL A 5 -2.34 2.76 13.84
C VAL A 5 -3.74 2.61 13.26
N LEU A 6 -3.94 3.22 12.11
CA LEU A 6 -5.21 3.17 11.40
C LEU A 6 -5.12 2.11 10.30
N SER A 7 -6.25 1.72 9.76
CA SER A 7 -6.29 0.75 8.66
C SER A 7 -7.31 1.14 7.61
N VAL A 8 -7.02 0.76 6.37
CA VAL A 8 -7.95 0.90 5.25
C VAL A 8 -7.79 -0.31 4.34
N THR A 9 -8.91 -0.80 3.82
CA THR A 9 -8.90 -1.92 2.86
C THR A 9 -9.33 -1.41 1.51
N LEU A 10 -8.50 -1.69 0.49
CA LEU A 10 -8.77 -1.30 -0.89
C LEU A 10 -8.98 -2.54 -1.74
N THR A 11 -9.98 -2.48 -2.62
CA THR A 11 -10.24 -3.53 -3.62
C THR A 11 -9.96 -3.02 -5.04
N ALA A 12 -9.55 -1.76 -5.15
CA ALA A 12 -9.14 -1.13 -6.39
C ALA A 12 -8.06 -0.10 -6.08
N SER A 13 -7.28 0.27 -7.08
CA SER A 13 -6.23 1.28 -6.90
C SER A 13 -6.81 2.59 -6.36
N GLY A 14 -6.09 3.22 -5.45
CA GLY A 14 -6.55 4.46 -4.83
C GLY A 14 -5.57 4.95 -3.79
N PHE A 15 -5.92 6.08 -3.15
CA PHE A 15 -5.11 6.64 -2.08
C PHE A 15 -5.44 5.99 -0.74
N VAL A 16 -4.42 5.85 0.10
CA VAL A 16 -4.61 5.41 1.49
C VAL A 16 -5.42 6.46 2.24
N THR A 17 -4.97 7.70 2.18
CA THR A 17 -5.69 8.85 2.70
C THR A 17 -5.39 10.08 1.83
N ASP A 18 -6.00 11.20 2.16
CA ASP A 18 -5.85 12.47 1.44
C ASP A 18 -4.72 13.34 2.01
N ARG A 19 -3.76 12.75 2.70
CA ARG A 19 -2.67 13.48 3.36
C ARG A 19 -1.44 12.59 3.54
N PRO A 20 -0.29 13.15 3.93
CA PRO A 20 0.90 12.35 4.20
C PRO A 20 0.63 11.28 5.26
N VAL A 21 1.23 10.11 5.07
CA VAL A 21 1.08 8.98 6.00
C VAL A 21 2.40 8.26 6.15
N ARG A 22 2.47 7.43 7.18
CA ARG A 22 3.56 6.50 7.40
C ARG A 22 3.00 5.09 7.38
N LEU A 23 3.48 4.25 6.46
CA LEU A 23 3.00 2.87 6.35
C LEU A 23 3.69 2.00 7.38
N ARG A 24 2.90 1.20 8.09
CA ARG A 24 3.38 0.32 9.15
C ARG A 24 3.28 -1.15 8.77
N GLY A 25 2.34 -1.51 7.95
CA GLY A 25 2.17 -2.89 7.51
C GLY A 25 1.17 -2.98 6.39
N VAL A 26 1.22 -4.08 5.64
CA VAL A 26 0.32 -4.32 4.52
C VAL A 26 -0.09 -5.78 4.51
N TRP A 27 -1.37 -6.02 4.35
CA TRP A 27 -1.94 -7.35 4.25
C TRP A 27 -2.58 -7.48 2.86
N ILE A 28 -2.05 -8.39 2.03
CA ILE A 28 -2.47 -8.55 0.65
C ILE A 28 -3.06 -9.93 0.45
N LYS A 29 -4.27 -9.99 -0.12
CA LYS A 29 -4.84 -11.24 -0.60
C LYS A 29 -4.67 -11.27 -2.11
N GLY A 30 -3.97 -12.29 -2.63
CA GLY A 30 -3.78 -12.47 -4.06
C GLY A 30 -5.11 -12.74 -4.77
N GLY A 31 -5.19 -12.33 -6.03
CA GLY A 31 -6.35 -12.56 -6.86
C GLY A 31 -6.18 -13.77 -7.79
N GLY A 32 -6.69 -13.65 -9.01
CA GLY A 32 -6.67 -14.75 -9.99
C GLY A 32 -5.34 -14.98 -10.68
N ALA A 33 -4.43 -14.01 -10.67
CA ALA A 33 -3.12 -14.16 -11.31
C ALA A 33 -2.16 -14.95 -10.42
N VAL A 34 -1.25 -15.71 -11.06
CA VAL A 34 -0.25 -16.51 -10.33
C VAL A 34 0.58 -15.62 -9.42
N THR A 35 1.00 -14.47 -9.92
CA THR A 35 1.74 -13.47 -9.16
C THR A 35 1.22 -12.10 -9.52
N THR A 36 1.00 -11.25 -8.52
CA THR A 36 0.58 -9.87 -8.75
C THR A 36 1.45 -8.94 -7.91
N ALA A 37 1.66 -7.73 -8.42
CA ALA A 37 2.43 -6.70 -7.72
C ALA A 37 1.48 -5.62 -7.19
N THR A 38 1.71 -5.20 -5.96
CA THR A 38 1.05 -4.03 -5.36
C THR A 38 2.12 -2.98 -5.11
N ASP A 39 1.98 -1.83 -5.72
CA ASP A 39 2.96 -0.76 -5.66
C ASP A 39 2.42 0.42 -4.86
N PHE A 40 3.30 1.04 -4.08
CA PHE A 40 2.97 2.20 -3.27
C PHE A 40 3.80 3.38 -3.75
N HIS A 41 3.12 4.42 -4.23
CA HIS A 41 3.74 5.61 -4.80
C HIS A 41 3.49 6.84 -3.93
N ASN A 42 4.52 7.70 -3.84
CA ASN A 42 4.43 8.96 -3.12
C ASN A 42 4.09 10.07 -4.11
N VAL A 43 2.81 10.33 -4.32
CA VAL A 43 2.33 11.28 -5.34
C VAL A 43 1.11 12.04 -4.85
N ALA A 44 0.89 13.23 -5.41
CA ALA A 44 -0.26 14.06 -5.09
C ALA A 44 -1.52 13.66 -5.88
N THR A 45 -1.35 13.11 -7.08
CA THR A 45 -2.46 12.71 -7.95
C THR A 45 -2.16 11.36 -8.59
N SER A 46 -3.21 10.64 -8.97
CA SER A 46 -3.05 9.33 -9.63
C SER A 46 -2.35 9.45 -10.99
N GLY A 47 -2.51 10.58 -11.67
CA GLY A 47 -1.86 10.80 -12.96
C GLY A 47 -0.35 10.99 -12.89
N ALA A 48 0.20 11.21 -11.70
CA ALA A 48 1.64 11.39 -11.50
C ALA A 48 2.38 10.10 -11.19
N VAL A 49 1.69 8.97 -11.11
CA VAL A 49 2.30 7.67 -10.78
C VAL A 49 3.35 7.29 -11.81
N ALA A 50 4.57 7.00 -11.35
CA ALA A 50 5.69 6.61 -12.20
C ALA A 50 6.67 5.76 -11.39
N ALA A 51 7.55 5.03 -12.07
CA ALA A 51 8.54 4.19 -11.41
C ALA A 51 9.44 4.97 -10.45
N GLY A 52 9.74 6.23 -10.77
CA GLY A 52 10.64 7.06 -9.96
C GLY A 52 10.07 7.49 -8.60
N ASN A 53 8.74 7.44 -8.41
CA ASN A 53 8.13 7.80 -7.13
C ASN A 53 7.56 6.60 -6.39
N ARG A 54 7.81 5.39 -6.86
CA ARG A 54 7.44 4.17 -6.15
C ARG A 54 8.39 3.93 -5.00
N LEU A 55 7.85 3.81 -3.79
CA LEU A 55 8.66 3.57 -2.60
C LEU A 55 8.64 2.10 -2.16
N ILE A 56 7.54 1.39 -2.42
CA ILE A 56 7.40 -0.01 -2.00
C ILE A 56 6.74 -0.80 -3.13
N ARG A 57 7.23 -2.00 -3.38
CA ARG A 57 6.58 -2.98 -4.24
C ARG A 57 6.49 -4.30 -3.48
N LEU A 58 5.30 -4.85 -3.41
CA LEU A 58 5.03 -6.14 -2.77
C LEU A 58 4.45 -7.10 -3.80
N LEU A 59 4.89 -8.34 -3.74
CA LEU A 59 4.37 -9.39 -4.62
C LEU A 59 3.47 -10.32 -3.81
N ALA A 60 2.37 -10.73 -4.42
CA ALA A 60 1.41 -11.64 -3.81
C ALA A 60 1.22 -12.85 -4.70
N THR A 61 0.97 -14.00 -4.07
CA THR A 61 0.69 -15.25 -4.75
C THR A 61 -0.83 -15.43 -4.91
N GLN A 62 -1.23 -16.08 -5.99
CA GLN A 62 -2.64 -16.37 -6.27
C GLN A 62 -3.35 -16.98 -5.06
N ASP A 63 -4.49 -16.39 -4.71
CA ASP A 63 -5.41 -16.86 -3.66
C ASP A 63 -4.79 -17.01 -2.26
N ILE A 64 -3.60 -16.49 -2.04
CA ILE A 64 -2.91 -16.58 -0.75
C ILE A 64 -2.84 -15.21 -0.11
N VAL A 65 -3.05 -15.17 1.22
CA VAL A 65 -2.89 -13.96 2.00
C VAL A 65 -1.44 -13.82 2.44
N ASN A 66 -0.85 -12.66 2.18
CA ASN A 66 0.51 -12.33 2.60
C ASN A 66 0.47 -11.07 3.46
N TYR A 67 1.26 -11.08 4.53
CA TYR A 67 1.42 -9.92 5.39
C TYR A 67 2.85 -9.42 5.31
N ALA A 68 3.01 -8.13 5.04
CA ALA A 68 4.31 -7.48 5.01
C ALA A 68 4.40 -6.48 6.17
N LEU A 69 5.30 -6.72 7.10
CA LEU A 69 5.56 -5.81 8.19
C LEU A 69 6.64 -4.82 7.75
N ILE A 70 6.32 -3.54 7.78
CA ILE A 70 7.28 -2.50 7.44
C ILE A 70 8.18 -2.28 8.67
N PRO A 71 9.50 -2.42 8.53
CA PRO A 71 10.40 -2.38 9.68
C PRO A 71 10.51 -1.00 10.32
N ALA A 72 10.98 -0.99 11.55
CA ALA A 72 11.25 0.22 12.35
C ALA A 72 10.01 1.09 12.47
N ARG A 73 10.10 2.35 12.06
CA ARG A 73 8.99 3.31 12.16
C ARG A 73 8.09 3.30 10.93
N GLY A 74 8.31 2.38 10.01
CA GLY A 74 7.57 2.34 8.76
C GLY A 74 8.19 3.25 7.70
N VAL A 75 7.49 3.36 6.57
CA VAL A 75 7.94 4.18 5.45
C VAL A 75 7.04 5.39 5.32
N ARG A 76 7.65 6.58 5.32
CA ARG A 76 6.91 7.82 5.22
C ARG A 76 6.64 8.21 3.78
N PHE A 77 5.38 8.56 3.52
CA PHE A 77 4.94 9.12 2.24
C PHE A 77 4.65 10.60 2.48
N ASP A 78 5.58 11.46 2.06
CA ASP A 78 5.55 12.89 2.38
C ASP A 78 4.44 13.66 1.66
N VAL A 79 3.97 13.15 0.53
CA VAL A 79 2.88 13.76 -0.23
C VAL A 79 1.59 13.03 0.07
N LYS A 80 1.40 11.87 -0.51
CA LYS A 80 0.28 10.95 -0.26
C LYS A 80 0.70 9.57 -0.72
N ALA A 81 0.13 8.54 -0.13
CA ALA A 81 0.37 7.17 -0.55
C ALA A 81 -0.72 6.73 -1.54
N TYR A 82 -0.35 6.53 -2.79
CA TYR A 82 -1.23 5.98 -3.81
C TYR A 82 -0.89 4.52 -4.02
N VAL A 83 -1.88 3.65 -3.95
CA VAL A 83 -1.71 2.20 -4.07
C VAL A 83 -2.17 1.78 -5.45
N VAL A 84 -1.25 1.18 -6.22
CA VAL A 84 -1.60 0.56 -7.50
C VAL A 84 -1.76 -0.93 -7.24
N ILE A 85 -3.01 -1.39 -7.29
CA ILE A 85 -3.34 -2.79 -7.10
C ILE A 85 -3.37 -3.45 -8.47
N GLY A 86 -2.54 -4.50 -8.66
CA GLY A 86 -2.59 -5.28 -9.88
C GLY A 86 -3.82 -6.18 -9.86
N ASP A 87 -3.60 -7.49 -9.75
CA ASP A 87 -4.68 -8.46 -9.71
C ASP A 87 -4.95 -8.97 -8.29
N ALA A 88 -4.65 -8.17 -7.28
CA ALA A 88 -4.95 -8.52 -5.90
C ALA A 88 -6.45 -8.42 -5.64
N ALA A 89 -6.98 -9.34 -4.84
CA ALA A 89 -8.39 -9.31 -4.47
C ALA A 89 -8.67 -8.19 -3.48
N SER A 90 -7.76 -7.97 -2.52
CA SER A 90 -7.86 -6.89 -1.55
C SER A 90 -6.51 -6.58 -0.94
N VAL A 91 -6.34 -5.33 -0.49
CA VAL A 91 -5.13 -4.87 0.19
C VAL A 91 -5.57 -4.08 1.41
N THR A 92 -5.15 -4.52 2.59
CA THR A 92 -5.39 -3.79 3.84
C THR A 92 -4.09 -3.13 4.27
N ILE A 93 -4.13 -1.82 4.45
CA ILE A 93 -2.95 -1.03 4.78
C ILE A 93 -3.07 -0.53 6.21
N PHE A 94 -2.03 -0.76 7.00
CA PHE A 94 -1.92 -0.23 8.36
C PHE A 94 -0.97 0.97 8.33
N TYR A 95 -1.43 2.12 8.81
CA TYR A 95 -0.70 3.37 8.66
C TYR A 95 -0.90 4.29 9.85
N GLU A 96 -0.01 5.30 9.95
CA GLU A 96 -0.13 6.40 10.90
C GLU A 96 -0.25 7.69 10.12
N GLY A 97 -1.09 8.56 10.58
CA GLY A 97 -1.32 9.86 9.96
C GLY A 97 -0.29 10.93 10.33
#